data_8f3daeecf4bbb6fb71164665d81843f6
#
_entry.id   8f3daeecf4bbb6fb71164665d81843f6
#
_cell.length_a   1.000
_cell.length_b   1.000
_cell.length_c   1.000
_cell.angle_alpha   90.00
_cell.angle_beta   90.00
_cell.angle_gamma   90.00
#
_symmetry.space_group_name_H-M   'P 1'
#
loop_
_entity.id
_entity.type
_entity.pdbx_description
1 polymer ?
#
loop_
_entity_poly.entity_id
_entity_poly.type
_entity_poly.pdbx_seq_one_letter_code
_entity_poly.pdbx_strand_id
1 'polypeptide(L)'
;KNGAMAAEVIIFFNNKLAFEAKNKIKQTGHVISKTRFISAQLNAWFKDGLWIKLAKSANNNAKYLSDQLSLFRDFKLLYPTEGNEVFLKIENKTYDQILKLKIIPNLWSKVNDDELVIRFVTSFETQKSQIDELIKRLSNQFIKT
;
A
#
# COMPACT_ATOMS: atom_id res chain seq x y z
N LYS A 1 -1.59 6.78 -5.29
CA LYS A 1 -1.03 8.05 -5.77
C LYS A 1 -0.71 9.06 -4.62
N ASN A 2 -0.76 8.62 -3.38
CA ASN A 2 -0.45 9.42 -2.19
C ASN A 2 -1.08 10.85 -2.22
N GLY A 3 -2.38 10.92 -2.54
CA GLY A 3 -3.16 12.14 -2.62
C GLY A 3 -3.25 12.78 -4.01
N ALA A 4 -2.39 12.44 -4.96
CA ALA A 4 -2.54 12.89 -6.35
C ALA A 4 -3.53 11.98 -7.12
N MET A 5 -4.32 12.55 -8.03
CA MET A 5 -5.28 11.79 -8.84
C MET A 5 -4.61 11.04 -9.99
N ALA A 6 -3.84 11.73 -10.82
CA ALA A 6 -3.27 11.19 -12.05
C ALA A 6 -1.85 11.70 -12.36
N ALA A 7 -1.12 12.17 -11.33
CA ALA A 7 0.23 12.69 -11.52
C ALA A 7 1.27 11.59 -11.24
N GLU A 8 2.23 11.46 -12.14
CA GLU A 8 3.38 10.57 -12.01
C GLU A 8 4.65 11.33 -12.36
N VAL A 9 5.75 11.04 -11.66
CA VAL A 9 7.03 11.73 -11.84
C VAL A 9 8.14 10.69 -11.91
N ILE A 10 9.02 10.85 -12.89
CA ILE A 10 10.29 10.12 -12.96
C ILE A 10 11.41 11.14 -12.83
N ILE A 11 12.27 10.96 -11.84
CA ILE A 11 13.42 11.81 -11.59
C ILE A 11 14.69 11.07 -12.00
N PHE A 12 15.44 11.63 -12.93
CA PHE A 12 16.71 11.07 -13.37
C PHE A 12 17.86 11.80 -12.69
N PHE A 13 18.64 11.09 -11.90
CA PHE A 13 19.89 11.59 -11.32
C PHE A 13 21.11 11.34 -12.22
N ASN A 14 20.92 10.59 -13.32
CA ASN A 14 21.96 10.30 -14.28
C ASN A 14 21.50 10.73 -15.68
N ASN A 15 22.25 11.66 -16.28
CA ASN A 15 21.93 12.21 -17.60
C ASN A 15 21.94 11.15 -18.71
N LYS A 16 22.75 10.08 -18.60
CA LYS A 16 22.73 8.98 -19.57
C LYS A 16 21.42 8.22 -19.57
N LEU A 17 20.79 8.05 -18.38
CA LEU A 17 19.48 7.42 -18.25
C LEU A 17 18.34 8.35 -18.70
N ALA A 18 18.54 9.65 -18.60
CA ALA A 18 17.58 10.65 -19.06
C ALA A 18 17.63 10.84 -20.59
N PHE A 19 18.69 10.39 -21.24
CA PHE A 19 18.85 10.47 -22.68
C PHE A 19 17.69 9.76 -23.37
N GLU A 20 17.07 10.40 -24.35
CA GLU A 20 15.86 9.94 -25.06
C GLU A 20 14.58 9.81 -24.23
N ALA A 21 14.57 10.02 -22.90
CA ALA A 21 13.37 9.90 -22.07
C ALA A 21 12.20 10.72 -22.65
N LYS A 22 12.46 11.93 -23.14
CA LYS A 22 11.46 12.80 -23.79
C LYS A 22 10.85 12.16 -25.03
N ASN A 23 11.65 11.47 -25.85
CA ASN A 23 11.19 10.79 -27.04
C ASN A 23 10.41 9.53 -26.69
N LYS A 24 10.90 8.75 -25.72
CA LYS A 24 10.22 7.54 -25.22
C LYS A 24 8.85 7.84 -24.62
N ILE A 25 8.72 8.91 -23.83
CA ILE A 25 7.44 9.37 -23.29
C ILE A 25 6.44 9.66 -24.41
N LYS A 26 6.89 10.28 -25.53
CA LYS A 26 6.03 10.51 -26.70
C LYS A 26 5.66 9.22 -27.40
N GLN A 27 6.62 8.33 -27.64
CA GLN A 27 6.40 7.05 -28.32
C GLN A 27 5.41 6.15 -27.56
N THR A 28 5.43 6.19 -26.25
CA THR A 28 4.55 5.39 -25.38
C THR A 28 3.19 6.04 -25.13
N GLY A 29 2.90 7.19 -25.77
CA GLY A 29 1.60 7.85 -25.65
C GLY A 29 1.35 8.61 -24.34
N HIS A 30 2.39 8.85 -23.54
CA HIS A 30 2.27 9.55 -22.25
C HIS A 30 2.31 11.08 -22.36
N VAL A 31 2.07 11.64 -23.54
CA VAL A 31 1.97 13.10 -23.75
C VAL A 31 0.53 13.54 -23.67
N ILE A 32 0.23 14.32 -22.64
CA ILE A 32 -1.09 14.92 -22.44
C ILE A 32 -1.02 16.41 -22.82
N SER A 33 -1.91 16.86 -23.71
CA SER A 33 -1.93 18.23 -24.18
C SER A 33 -2.18 19.28 -23.07
N LYS A 34 -2.93 18.87 -22.02
CA LYS A 34 -3.30 19.75 -20.89
C LYS A 34 -2.48 19.43 -19.64
N THR A 35 -1.16 19.41 -19.77
CA THR A 35 -0.21 19.09 -18.70
C THR A 35 -0.35 19.97 -17.47
N ARG A 36 -0.92 21.21 -17.60
CA ARG A 36 -1.16 22.10 -16.45
C ARG A 36 -1.97 21.45 -15.31
N PHE A 37 -2.90 20.55 -15.63
CA PHE A 37 -3.68 19.84 -14.61
C PHE A 37 -2.83 18.84 -13.83
N ILE A 38 -1.87 18.21 -14.50
CA ILE A 38 -0.91 17.31 -13.86
C ILE A 38 0.08 18.12 -13.03
N SER A 39 0.63 19.20 -13.61
CA SER A 39 1.59 20.08 -12.95
C SER A 39 1.00 20.75 -11.71
N ALA A 40 -0.28 21.14 -11.75
CA ALA A 40 -0.96 21.72 -10.59
C ALA A 40 -1.04 20.74 -9.42
N GLN A 41 -1.32 19.46 -9.68
CA GLN A 41 -1.33 18.40 -8.65
C GLN A 41 0.07 18.21 -8.05
N LEU A 42 1.11 18.19 -8.88
CA LEU A 42 2.49 18.06 -8.42
C LEU A 42 2.93 19.28 -7.59
N ASN A 43 2.59 20.50 -8.04
CA ASN A 43 2.89 21.73 -7.29
C ASN A 43 2.23 21.71 -5.91
N ALA A 44 0.95 21.34 -5.82
CA ALA A 44 0.25 21.20 -4.55
C ALA A 44 0.87 20.12 -3.67
N TRP A 45 1.25 19.00 -4.26
CA TRP A 45 1.80 17.85 -3.56
C TRP A 45 3.18 18.12 -2.95
N PHE A 46 4.04 18.86 -3.69
CA PHE A 46 5.35 19.25 -3.18
C PHE A 46 5.32 20.45 -2.22
N LYS A 47 4.27 21.27 -2.31
CA LYS A 47 4.13 22.45 -1.45
C LYS A 47 4.09 22.06 0.01
N ASP A 48 4.88 22.73 0.84
CA ASP A 48 4.94 22.57 2.29
C ASP A 48 5.18 21.11 2.76
N GLY A 49 5.78 20.28 1.89
CA GLY A 49 6.06 18.88 2.18
C GLY A 49 4.81 18.02 2.34
N LEU A 50 3.69 18.37 1.68
CA LEU A 50 2.43 17.63 1.78
C LEU A 50 2.61 16.14 1.49
N TRP A 51 3.34 15.79 0.44
CA TRP A 51 3.62 14.40 0.07
C TRP A 51 4.27 13.58 1.19
N ILE A 52 5.17 14.20 1.97
CA ILE A 52 5.82 13.55 3.13
C ILE A 52 4.80 13.34 4.24
N LYS A 53 3.95 14.35 4.52
CA LYS A 53 2.91 14.26 5.56
C LYS A 53 1.94 13.13 5.27
N LEU A 54 1.47 13.03 4.02
CA LEU A 54 0.55 11.99 3.57
C LEU A 54 1.20 10.60 3.63
N ALA A 55 2.44 10.46 3.15
CA ALA A 55 3.18 9.20 3.22
C ALA A 55 3.43 8.75 4.66
N LYS A 56 3.83 9.67 5.56
CA LYS A 56 4.01 9.36 6.98
C LYS A 56 2.72 8.87 7.62
N SER A 57 1.57 9.48 7.31
CA SER A 57 0.27 9.02 7.81
C SER A 57 -0.01 7.59 7.36
N ALA A 58 0.13 7.31 6.07
CA ALA A 58 -0.07 5.98 5.52
C ALA A 58 0.86 4.94 6.15
N ASN A 59 2.16 5.23 6.23
CA ASN A 59 3.16 4.31 6.77
C ASN A 59 2.98 4.05 8.28
N ASN A 60 2.62 5.08 9.07
CA ASN A 60 2.32 4.92 10.49
C ASN A 60 1.11 4.01 10.71
N ASN A 61 0.08 4.15 9.88
CA ASN A 61 -1.10 3.29 9.92
C ASN A 61 -0.75 1.84 9.53
N ALA A 62 0.13 1.64 8.53
CA ALA A 62 0.61 0.30 8.17
C ALA A 62 1.42 -0.32 9.30
N LYS A 63 2.30 0.46 9.91
CA LYS A 63 3.09 -0.01 11.06
C LYS A 63 2.18 -0.43 12.21
N TYR A 64 1.19 0.41 12.56
CA TYR A 64 0.20 0.09 13.59
C TYR A 64 -0.58 -1.18 13.25
N LEU A 65 -1.05 -1.32 12.02
CA LEU A 65 -1.75 -2.52 11.54
C LEU A 65 -0.86 -3.76 11.65
N SER A 66 0.38 -3.67 11.19
CA SER A 66 1.37 -4.73 11.24
C SER A 66 1.63 -5.20 12.68
N ASP A 67 1.83 -4.25 13.61
CA ASP A 67 2.07 -4.56 15.01
C ASP A 67 0.86 -5.28 15.64
N GLN A 68 -0.36 -4.88 15.29
CA GLN A 68 -1.57 -5.55 15.76
C GLN A 68 -1.77 -6.93 15.15
N LEU A 69 -1.48 -7.09 13.86
CA LEU A 69 -1.63 -8.38 13.15
C LEU A 69 -0.59 -9.40 13.62
N SER A 70 0.61 -8.98 13.97
CA SER A 70 1.68 -9.85 14.47
C SER A 70 1.36 -10.50 15.83
N LEU A 71 0.36 -9.99 16.55
CA LEU A 71 -0.10 -10.59 17.80
C LEU A 71 -0.94 -11.86 17.58
N PHE A 72 -1.41 -12.11 16.38
CA PHE A 72 -2.20 -13.32 16.09
C PHE A 72 -1.28 -14.47 15.68
N ARG A 73 -1.49 -15.62 16.28
CA ARG A 73 -0.71 -16.84 16.06
C ARG A 73 -0.69 -17.31 14.60
N ASP A 74 -1.81 -17.11 13.91
CA ASP A 74 -2.02 -17.60 12.54
C ASP A 74 -1.48 -16.66 11.45
N PHE A 75 -0.97 -15.47 11.83
CA PHE A 75 -0.50 -14.47 10.90
C PHE A 75 1.02 -14.28 11.02
N LYS A 76 1.73 -14.54 9.93
CA LYS A 76 3.19 -14.36 9.88
C LYS A 76 3.53 -13.21 8.94
N LEU A 77 4.15 -12.16 9.46
CA LEU A 77 4.69 -11.10 8.60
C LEU A 77 5.72 -11.70 7.65
N LEU A 78 5.53 -11.49 6.36
CA LEU A 78 6.45 -11.96 5.33
C LEU A 78 7.66 -11.03 5.20
N TYR A 79 7.45 -9.73 5.36
CA TYR A 79 8.46 -8.70 5.26
C TYR A 79 8.32 -7.69 6.41
N PRO A 80 9.41 -6.99 6.80
CA PRO A 80 9.30 -5.80 7.63
C PRO A 80 8.40 -4.75 6.96
N THR A 81 7.55 -4.09 7.76
CA THR A 81 6.65 -3.05 7.25
C THR A 81 7.38 -1.70 7.19
N GLU A 82 7.95 -1.38 6.03
CA GLU A 82 8.72 -0.14 5.78
C GLU A 82 7.92 0.91 5.00
N GLY A 83 6.81 0.52 4.39
CA GLY A 83 5.91 1.38 3.63
C GLY A 83 4.47 1.29 4.14
N ASN A 84 3.53 1.50 3.24
CA ASN A 84 2.10 1.47 3.53
C ASN A 84 1.44 0.11 3.22
N GLU A 85 2.23 -0.93 3.05
CA GLU A 85 1.77 -2.29 2.72
C GLU A 85 2.19 -3.28 3.81
N VAL A 86 1.29 -4.17 4.17
CA VAL A 86 1.51 -5.25 5.14
C VAL A 86 1.29 -6.57 4.44
N PHE A 87 2.33 -7.38 4.34
CA PHE A 87 2.28 -8.71 3.74
C PHE A 87 2.27 -9.79 4.81
N LEU A 88 1.28 -10.65 4.74
CA LEU A 88 1.12 -11.77 5.65
C LEU A 88 1.16 -13.09 4.89
N LYS A 89 1.97 -14.02 5.37
CA LYS A 89 1.90 -15.42 4.99
C LYS A 89 0.93 -16.12 5.93
N ILE A 90 -0.07 -16.80 5.37
CA ILE A 90 -1.13 -17.52 6.11
C ILE A 90 -1.47 -18.84 5.42
N GLU A 91 -2.11 -19.74 6.15
CA GLU A 91 -2.66 -20.97 5.60
C GLU A 91 -3.96 -20.69 4.82
N ASN A 92 -4.29 -21.54 3.84
CA ASN A 92 -5.53 -21.43 3.07
C ASN A 92 -6.77 -21.43 3.97
N LYS A 93 -6.81 -22.30 5.00
CA LYS A 93 -7.93 -22.33 5.96
C LYS A 93 -8.12 -21.00 6.70
N THR A 94 -7.01 -20.33 7.04
CA THR A 94 -7.02 -19.01 7.69
C THR A 94 -7.60 -17.96 6.75
N TYR A 95 -7.24 -18.01 5.47
CA TYR A 95 -7.81 -17.13 4.45
C TYR A 95 -9.33 -17.30 4.32
N ASP A 96 -9.81 -18.55 4.25
CA ASP A 96 -11.26 -18.83 4.18
C ASP A 96 -12.01 -18.31 5.41
N GLN A 97 -11.40 -18.39 6.59
CA GLN A 97 -11.96 -17.84 7.83
C GLN A 97 -12.04 -16.31 7.78
N ILE A 98 -11.00 -15.65 7.26
CA ILE A 98 -10.99 -14.19 7.06
C ILE A 98 -12.12 -13.77 6.12
N LEU A 99 -12.31 -14.49 5.01
CA LEU A 99 -13.40 -14.20 4.06
C LEU A 99 -14.79 -14.35 4.69
N LYS A 100 -15.00 -15.36 5.56
CA LYS A 100 -16.26 -15.52 6.31
C LYS A 100 -16.57 -14.33 7.22
N LEU A 101 -15.55 -13.65 7.71
CA LEU A 101 -15.70 -12.39 8.44
C LEU A 101 -16.02 -11.18 7.52
N LYS A 102 -16.22 -11.40 6.22
CA LYS A 102 -16.41 -10.34 5.20
C LYS A 102 -15.24 -9.35 5.16
N ILE A 103 -14.04 -9.83 5.44
CA ILE A 103 -12.78 -9.13 5.25
C ILE A 103 -12.17 -9.68 3.96
N ILE A 104 -11.89 -8.80 3.00
CA ILE A 104 -11.40 -9.18 1.67
C ILE A 104 -10.00 -8.57 1.49
N PRO A 105 -8.95 -9.22 1.98
CA PRO A 105 -7.59 -8.77 1.72
C PRO A 105 -7.21 -9.05 0.26
N ASN A 106 -6.24 -8.32 -0.25
CA ASN A 106 -5.70 -8.61 -1.56
C ASN A 106 -4.90 -9.93 -1.52
N LEU A 107 -5.31 -10.91 -2.31
CA LEU A 107 -4.52 -12.12 -2.53
C LEU A 107 -3.31 -11.77 -3.40
N TRP A 108 -2.11 -11.83 -2.83
CA TRP A 108 -0.89 -11.41 -3.50
C TRP A 108 -0.25 -12.54 -4.32
N SER A 109 -0.03 -13.68 -3.67
CA SER A 109 0.56 -14.86 -4.33
C SER A 109 0.22 -16.15 -3.58
N LYS A 110 0.35 -17.28 -4.26
CA LYS A 110 0.45 -18.59 -3.61
C LYS A 110 1.90 -18.88 -3.26
N VAL A 111 2.14 -19.49 -2.11
CA VAL A 111 3.46 -19.96 -1.69
C VAL A 111 3.63 -21.43 -2.06
N ASN A 112 2.62 -22.24 -1.73
CA ASN A 112 2.50 -23.67 -2.03
C ASN A 112 1.01 -24.06 -1.99
N ASP A 113 0.70 -25.36 -1.93
CA ASP A 113 -0.69 -25.84 -1.93
C ASP A 113 -1.45 -25.50 -0.64
N ASP A 114 -0.76 -25.25 0.48
CA ASP A 114 -1.34 -25.00 1.78
C ASP A 114 -1.25 -23.55 2.25
N GLU A 115 -0.33 -22.77 1.70
CA GLU A 115 0.00 -21.43 2.16
C GLU A 115 -0.10 -20.38 1.03
N LEU A 116 -0.55 -19.21 1.39
CA LEU A 116 -0.63 -18.05 0.50
C LEU A 116 -0.18 -16.75 1.19
N VAL A 117 0.03 -15.73 0.38
CA VAL A 117 0.34 -14.38 0.85
C VAL A 117 -0.83 -13.47 0.57
N ILE A 118 -1.27 -12.78 1.60
CA ILE A 118 -2.23 -11.68 1.50
C ILE A 118 -1.55 -10.34 1.76
N ARG A 119 -2.12 -9.28 1.20
CA ARG A 119 -1.63 -7.92 1.39
C ARG A 119 -2.76 -7.02 1.90
N PHE A 120 -2.47 -6.26 2.94
CA PHE A 120 -3.23 -5.08 3.33
C PHE A 120 -2.49 -3.82 2.91
N VAL A 121 -3.25 -2.79 2.54
CA VAL A 121 -2.71 -1.49 2.13
C VAL A 121 -3.41 -0.41 2.91
N THR A 122 -2.63 0.47 3.52
CA THR A 122 -3.15 1.67 4.17
C THR A 122 -2.95 2.90 3.29
N SER A 123 -3.72 3.94 3.55
CA SER A 123 -3.59 5.23 2.88
C SER A 123 -3.47 6.36 3.92
N PHE A 124 -3.25 7.56 3.45
CA PHE A 124 -3.26 8.74 4.31
C PHE A 124 -4.65 9.00 4.92
N GLU A 125 -5.72 8.48 4.32
CA GLU A 125 -7.10 8.57 4.81
C GLU A 125 -7.47 7.46 5.80
N THR A 126 -6.66 6.40 5.89
CA THR A 126 -6.90 5.30 6.82
C THR A 126 -6.90 5.82 8.25
N GLN A 127 -7.98 5.59 8.98
CA GLN A 127 -8.11 5.98 10.38
C GLN A 127 -7.75 4.82 11.30
N LYS A 128 -7.17 5.14 12.45
CA LYS A 128 -6.84 4.13 13.48
C LYS A 128 -8.07 3.32 13.91
N SER A 129 -9.24 3.97 14.03
CA SER A 129 -10.50 3.31 14.37
C SER A 129 -10.92 2.22 13.38
N GLN A 130 -10.60 2.37 12.10
CA GLN A 130 -10.86 1.36 11.07
C GLN A 130 -9.95 0.14 11.25
N ILE A 131 -8.70 0.39 11.63
CA ILE A 131 -7.75 -0.68 11.98
C ILE A 131 -8.22 -1.40 13.24
N ASP A 132 -8.60 -0.67 14.29
CA ASP A 132 -9.10 -1.24 15.54
C ASP A 132 -10.36 -2.10 15.32
N GLU A 133 -11.27 -1.67 14.45
CA GLU A 133 -12.45 -2.46 14.08
C GLU A 133 -12.08 -3.74 13.32
N LEU A 134 -11.13 -3.66 12.38
CA LEU A 134 -10.59 -4.84 11.70
C LEU A 134 -10.02 -5.84 12.71
N ILE A 135 -9.16 -5.37 13.61
CA ILE A 135 -8.53 -6.20 14.65
C ILE A 135 -9.55 -6.82 15.57
N LYS A 136 -10.58 -6.06 15.99
CA LYS A 136 -11.71 -6.58 16.79
C LYS A 136 -12.43 -7.71 16.07
N ARG A 137 -12.72 -7.56 14.79
CA ARG A 137 -13.39 -8.61 13.99
C ARG A 137 -12.51 -9.86 13.88
N LEU A 138 -11.21 -9.70 13.67
CA LEU A 138 -10.27 -10.81 13.63
C LEU A 138 -10.16 -11.52 14.99
N SER A 139 -10.18 -10.78 16.10
CA SER A 139 -10.11 -11.34 17.47
C SER A 139 -11.31 -12.21 17.84
N ASN A 140 -12.43 -12.12 17.12
CA ASN A 140 -13.57 -13.02 17.31
C ASN A 140 -13.33 -14.44 16.77
N GLN A 141 -12.35 -14.59 15.88
CA GLN A 141 -12.06 -15.86 15.18
C GLN A 141 -10.66 -16.39 15.49
N PHE A 142 -9.69 -15.52 15.73
CA PHE A 142 -8.28 -15.86 15.88
C PHE A 142 -7.78 -15.52 17.28
N ILE A 143 -6.86 -16.34 17.79
CA ILE A 143 -6.29 -16.17 19.13
C ILE A 143 -5.05 -15.28 19.03
N LYS A 144 -4.98 -14.28 19.90
CA LYS A 144 -3.75 -13.51 20.12
C LYS A 144 -2.81 -14.29 21.05
N THR A 145 -1.53 -14.24 20.74
CA THR A 145 -0.44 -14.76 21.58
C THR A 145 -0.10 -13.78 22.69
#